data_164a7ecb8904560c1bc63f3565be15e7
#
_entry.id   164a7ecb8904560c1bc63f3565be15e7
#
_cell.length_a   1.000
_cell.length_b   1.000
_cell.length_c   1.000
_cell.angle_alpha   90.00
_cell.angle_beta   90.00
_cell.angle_gamma   90.00
#
_symmetry.space_group_name_H-M   'P 1'
#
loop_
_entity.id
_entity.type
_entity.pdbx_description
1 polymer ?
#
loop_
_entity_poly.entity_id
_entity_poly.type
_entity_poly.pdbx_seq_one_letter_code
_entity_poly.pdbx_strand_id
1 'polypeptide(L)'
;MLAHDENRAEKVAAMSTSEKEKSLETRTLYRPTGPEELELVEQSGFRAWPPRLPEQPVFYPVTNEKYAAEIAERWNVKDSKVGFVTKFEVRRAFMDRYTVEQVGAAHHTEWWVPAEDLEELNANIVGTIEVIRSFGVSESSE
;
A
#
# COMPACT_ATOMS: atom_id res chain seq x y z
N MET A 1 1.57 -25.22 2.64
CA MET A 1 0.92 -23.92 2.80
C MET A 1 0.13 -23.86 4.08
N LEU A 2 -0.80 -24.80 4.26
CA LEU A 2 -1.60 -24.81 5.48
C LEU A 2 -0.73 -24.99 6.71
N ALA A 3 0.27 -25.87 6.63
CA ALA A 3 1.16 -26.09 7.77
C ALA A 3 1.91 -24.82 8.14
N HIS A 4 2.25 -24.00 7.13
CA HIS A 4 2.93 -22.74 7.36
C HIS A 4 2.04 -21.78 8.16
N ASP A 5 0.75 -21.70 7.79
CA ASP A 5 -0.18 -20.84 8.51
C ASP A 5 -0.42 -21.31 9.92
N GLU A 6 -0.50 -22.63 10.12
CA GLU A 6 -0.66 -23.20 11.43
C GLU A 6 0.53 -22.88 12.33
N ASN A 7 1.75 -23.00 11.79
CA ASN A 7 2.94 -22.67 12.53
C ASN A 7 2.96 -21.21 12.95
N ARG A 8 2.50 -20.35 12.06
CA ARG A 8 2.45 -18.91 12.32
C ARG A 8 1.49 -18.61 13.48
N ALA A 9 0.32 -19.23 13.45
CA ALA A 9 -0.67 -19.01 14.50
C ALA A 9 -0.17 -19.48 15.84
N GLU A 10 0.47 -20.66 15.87
CA GLU A 10 1.03 -21.20 17.10
C GLU A 10 2.14 -20.30 17.64
N LYS A 11 2.97 -19.78 16.75
CA LYS A 11 4.06 -18.92 17.14
C LYS A 11 3.53 -17.65 17.81
N VAL A 12 2.51 -17.05 17.23
CA VAL A 12 1.92 -15.84 17.80
C VAL A 12 1.30 -16.14 19.15
N ALA A 13 0.60 -17.25 19.26
CA ALA A 13 -0.05 -17.63 20.52
C ALA A 13 0.96 -17.86 21.63
N ALA A 14 2.18 -18.28 21.30
CA ALA A 14 3.22 -18.57 22.29
C ALA A 14 4.00 -17.33 22.71
N MET A 15 3.80 -16.20 22.03
CA MET A 15 4.54 -14.98 22.34
C MET A 15 4.07 -14.35 23.64
N SER A 16 4.95 -13.58 24.27
CA SER A 16 4.58 -12.74 25.40
C SER A 16 3.62 -11.65 24.94
N THR A 17 2.97 -10.99 25.90
CA THR A 17 2.07 -9.88 25.56
C THR A 17 2.78 -8.82 24.73
N SER A 18 4.01 -8.48 25.13
CA SER A 18 4.79 -7.46 24.43
C SER A 18 5.10 -7.89 22.99
N GLU A 19 5.46 -9.15 22.81
CA GLU A 19 5.76 -9.68 21.49
C GLU A 19 4.51 -9.73 20.62
N LYS A 20 3.35 -10.07 21.20
CA LYS A 20 2.11 -10.11 20.46
C LYS A 20 1.73 -8.71 19.97
N GLU A 21 1.86 -7.71 20.83
CA GLU A 21 1.60 -6.34 20.45
C GLU A 21 2.49 -5.91 19.30
N LYS A 22 3.78 -6.24 19.40
CA LYS A 22 4.75 -5.87 18.38
C LYS A 22 4.44 -6.56 17.07
N SER A 23 4.03 -7.83 17.09
CA SER A 23 3.73 -8.55 15.86
C SER A 23 2.46 -8.06 15.18
N LEU A 24 1.60 -7.31 15.91
CA LEU A 24 0.38 -6.74 15.36
C LEU A 24 0.57 -5.30 14.90
N GLU A 25 1.73 -4.71 15.15
CA GLU A 25 2.00 -3.35 14.72
C GLU A 25 2.00 -3.27 13.20
N THR A 26 1.61 -2.09 12.70
CA THR A 26 1.55 -1.86 11.27
C THR A 26 2.41 -0.66 10.90
N ARG A 27 2.72 -0.60 9.61
CA ARG A 27 3.24 0.60 8.99
C ARG A 27 2.12 1.20 8.17
N THR A 28 1.99 2.51 8.20
CA THR A 28 1.02 3.21 7.36
C THR A 28 1.67 3.50 6.02
N LEU A 29 1.02 3.05 4.97
CA LEU A 29 1.48 3.26 3.61
C LEU A 29 0.49 4.14 2.88
N TYR A 30 1.00 4.93 1.96
CA TYR A 30 0.18 5.76 1.08
C TYR A 30 0.51 5.40 -0.35
N ARG A 31 -0.47 5.51 -1.23
CA ARG A 31 -0.22 5.26 -2.65
C ARG A 31 -1.09 6.16 -3.50
N PRO A 32 -0.46 6.95 -4.36
CA PRO A 32 -1.21 7.70 -5.37
C PRO A 32 -1.62 6.73 -6.46
N THR A 33 -2.83 6.89 -6.99
CA THR A 33 -3.30 5.96 -8.01
C THR A 33 -4.30 6.66 -8.93
N GLY A 34 -4.42 6.15 -10.15
CA GLY A 34 -5.41 6.60 -11.09
C GLY A 34 -6.70 5.80 -10.98
N PRO A 35 -7.69 6.15 -11.82
CA PRO A 35 -9.02 5.53 -11.69
C PRO A 35 -9.04 4.05 -12.04
N GLU A 36 -8.22 3.61 -12.99
CA GLU A 36 -8.24 2.21 -13.41
C GLU A 36 -7.75 1.29 -12.30
N GLU A 37 -6.63 1.64 -11.68
CA GLU A 37 -6.12 0.83 -10.58
C GLU A 37 -7.08 0.86 -9.40
N LEU A 38 -7.64 2.04 -9.11
CA LEU A 38 -8.57 2.15 -7.99
C LEU A 38 -9.81 1.30 -8.20
N GLU A 39 -10.28 1.20 -9.44
CA GLU A 39 -11.44 0.36 -9.72
C GLU A 39 -11.14 -1.10 -9.39
N LEU A 40 -9.94 -1.56 -9.70
CA LEU A 40 -9.56 -2.93 -9.39
C LEU A 40 -9.45 -3.15 -7.88
N VAL A 41 -8.96 -2.14 -7.16
CA VAL A 41 -8.92 -2.20 -5.70
C VAL A 41 -10.34 -2.30 -5.14
N GLU A 42 -11.25 -1.50 -5.69
CA GLU A 42 -12.65 -1.53 -5.25
C GLU A 42 -13.27 -2.91 -5.49
N GLN A 43 -12.96 -3.52 -6.64
CA GLN A 43 -13.47 -4.85 -6.95
C GLN A 43 -12.98 -5.90 -5.96
N SER A 44 -11.85 -5.67 -5.31
CA SER A 44 -11.34 -6.58 -4.29
C SER A 44 -11.98 -6.33 -2.92
N GLY A 45 -12.91 -5.38 -2.83
CA GLY A 45 -13.47 -4.97 -1.55
C GLY A 45 -12.55 -4.04 -0.80
N PHE A 46 -11.70 -3.33 -1.50
CA PHE A 46 -10.68 -2.45 -0.92
C PHE A 46 -9.71 -3.21 -0.03
N ARG A 47 -9.40 -4.44 -0.43
CA ARG A 47 -8.55 -5.30 0.36
C ARG A 47 -7.23 -5.65 -0.28
N ALA A 48 -7.08 -5.43 -1.58
CA ALA A 48 -5.90 -5.89 -2.29
C ALA A 48 -5.56 -4.99 -3.45
N TRP A 49 -4.27 -4.82 -3.70
CA TRP A 49 -3.76 -4.17 -4.91
C TRP A 49 -3.72 -5.20 -6.02
N PRO A 50 -4.07 -4.79 -7.26
CA PRO A 50 -4.05 -5.74 -8.38
C PRO A 50 -2.63 -6.14 -8.75
N PRO A 51 -2.45 -7.28 -9.40
CA PRO A 51 -1.13 -7.69 -9.84
C PRO A 51 -0.50 -6.65 -10.75
N ARG A 52 0.82 -6.53 -10.71
CA ARG A 52 1.53 -5.61 -11.57
C ARG A 52 1.61 -6.17 -12.98
N LEU A 53 1.66 -5.26 -13.95
CA LEU A 53 1.86 -5.65 -15.34
C LEU A 53 3.32 -6.09 -15.54
N PRO A 54 3.59 -6.89 -16.58
CA PRO A 54 4.96 -7.37 -16.80
C PRO A 54 6.01 -6.26 -16.90
N GLU A 55 5.61 -5.09 -17.40
CA GLU A 55 6.53 -3.97 -17.52
C GLU A 55 6.64 -3.17 -16.24
N GLN A 56 6.01 -3.60 -15.15
CA GLN A 56 6.01 -2.90 -13.86
C GLN A 56 6.57 -3.84 -12.80
N PRO A 57 7.89 -4.00 -12.74
CA PRO A 57 8.49 -5.00 -11.85
C PRO A 57 8.50 -4.62 -10.37
N VAL A 58 8.12 -3.39 -10.03
CA VAL A 58 8.17 -2.91 -8.65
C VAL A 58 6.89 -2.19 -8.30
N PHE A 59 6.43 -2.37 -7.06
CA PHE A 59 5.29 -1.68 -6.49
C PHE A 59 5.86 -0.63 -5.52
N TYR A 60 5.40 0.61 -5.63
CA TYR A 60 5.98 1.74 -4.91
C TYR A 60 4.98 2.41 -3.96
N PRO A 61 4.77 1.89 -2.76
CA PRO A 61 4.01 2.67 -1.78
C PRO A 61 4.93 3.72 -1.16
N VAL A 62 4.35 4.84 -0.73
CA VAL A 62 5.14 5.94 -0.18
C VAL A 62 4.85 6.10 1.30
N THR A 63 5.71 6.83 2.00
CA THR A 63 5.68 6.87 3.45
C THR A 63 4.81 7.97 4.03
N ASN A 64 4.34 8.92 3.20
CA ASN A 64 3.59 10.05 3.74
C ASN A 64 2.59 10.57 2.73
N GLU A 65 1.56 11.22 3.25
CA GLU A 65 0.45 11.72 2.44
C GLU A 65 0.90 12.84 1.53
N LYS A 66 1.80 13.70 2.00
CA LYS A 66 2.26 14.84 1.21
C LYS A 66 2.88 14.39 -0.11
N TYR A 67 3.74 13.39 -0.04
CA TYR A 67 4.39 12.88 -1.25
C TYR A 67 3.38 12.22 -2.17
N ALA A 68 2.47 11.42 -1.60
CA ALA A 68 1.43 10.77 -2.39
C ALA A 68 0.55 11.80 -3.08
N ALA A 69 0.20 12.89 -2.37
CA ALA A 69 -0.63 13.93 -2.96
C ALA A 69 0.08 14.64 -4.10
N GLU A 70 1.38 14.90 -3.96
CA GLU A 70 2.14 15.53 -5.03
C GLU A 70 2.13 14.66 -6.30
N ILE A 71 2.30 13.35 -6.13
CA ILE A 71 2.29 12.45 -7.27
C ILE A 71 0.90 12.39 -7.90
N ALA A 72 -0.14 12.27 -7.06
CA ALA A 72 -1.50 12.17 -7.57
C ALA A 72 -1.88 13.43 -8.35
N GLU A 73 -1.54 14.60 -7.82
CA GLU A 73 -1.90 15.86 -8.46
C GLU A 73 -1.12 16.08 -9.74
N ARG A 74 0.18 15.76 -9.72
CA ARG A 74 1.04 16.08 -10.87
C ARG A 74 0.99 15.02 -11.97
N TRP A 75 0.97 13.75 -11.58
CA TRP A 75 1.13 12.66 -12.54
C TRP A 75 -0.17 11.96 -12.87
N ASN A 76 -0.94 11.59 -11.83
CA ASN A 76 -2.17 10.85 -12.09
C ASN A 76 -3.21 11.73 -12.78
N VAL A 77 -3.33 13.00 -12.37
CA VAL A 77 -4.26 13.90 -13.02
C VAL A 77 -3.85 14.13 -14.47
N LYS A 78 -2.54 14.27 -14.71
CA LYS A 78 -2.05 14.49 -16.07
C LYS A 78 -2.36 13.31 -16.98
N ASP A 79 -2.14 12.09 -16.47
CA ASP A 79 -2.32 10.89 -17.29
C ASP A 79 -3.77 10.48 -17.46
N SER A 80 -4.58 10.62 -16.41
CA SER A 80 -5.93 10.07 -16.38
C SER A 80 -6.98 11.10 -16.02
N LYS A 81 -6.60 12.35 -15.89
CA LYS A 81 -7.46 13.50 -15.56
C LYS A 81 -7.96 13.45 -14.12
N VAL A 82 -7.81 12.35 -13.43
CA VAL A 82 -8.14 12.26 -12.00
C VAL A 82 -7.03 11.50 -11.31
N GLY A 83 -6.78 11.84 -10.06
CA GLY A 83 -5.81 11.14 -9.23
C GLY A 83 -6.35 11.00 -7.83
N PHE A 84 -5.95 9.93 -7.17
CA PHE A 84 -6.42 9.63 -5.82
C PHE A 84 -5.24 9.33 -4.93
N VAL A 85 -5.39 9.66 -3.64
CA VAL A 85 -4.44 9.23 -2.62
C VAL A 85 -5.14 8.20 -1.75
N THR A 86 -4.49 7.06 -1.58
CA THR A 86 -4.99 6.00 -0.72
C THR A 86 -4.10 5.85 0.50
N LYS A 87 -4.66 5.28 1.56
CA LYS A 87 -3.96 5.02 2.80
C LYS A 87 -4.31 3.61 3.26
N PHE A 88 -3.32 2.85 3.67
CA PHE A 88 -3.58 1.49 4.15
C PHE A 88 -2.50 1.07 5.12
N GLU A 89 -2.83 0.09 5.97
CA GLU A 89 -1.93 -0.42 6.99
C GLU A 89 -1.43 -1.80 6.59
N VAL A 90 -0.14 -2.01 6.72
CA VAL A 90 0.47 -3.31 6.42
C VAL A 90 1.28 -3.72 7.65
N ARG A 91 1.24 -5.01 7.97
CA ARG A 91 1.97 -5.50 9.13
C ARG A 91 3.43 -5.08 9.06
N ARG A 92 3.89 -4.52 10.18
CA ARG A 92 5.24 -3.99 10.27
C ARG A 92 6.28 -5.05 9.97
N ALA A 93 6.05 -6.28 10.46
CA ALA A 93 7.02 -7.35 10.25
C ALA A 93 7.25 -7.62 8.77
N PHE A 94 6.20 -7.47 7.95
CA PHE A 94 6.37 -7.61 6.50
C PHE A 94 7.16 -6.44 5.92
N MET A 95 6.75 -5.22 6.25
CA MET A 95 7.37 -4.03 5.64
C MET A 95 8.81 -3.84 6.07
N ASP A 96 9.18 -4.32 7.25
CA ASP A 96 10.57 -4.17 7.72
C ASP A 96 11.55 -5.00 6.89
N ARG A 97 11.05 -5.81 5.95
CA ARG A 97 11.93 -6.51 5.01
C ARG A 97 12.51 -5.58 3.95
N TYR A 98 11.96 -4.38 3.82
CA TYR A 98 12.34 -3.45 2.74
C TYR A 98 12.91 -2.18 3.33
N THR A 99 13.85 -1.59 2.62
CA THR A 99 14.46 -0.32 3.00
C THR A 99 13.60 0.82 2.49
N VAL A 100 13.48 1.88 3.28
CA VAL A 100 12.86 3.12 2.81
C VAL A 100 13.89 3.86 1.98
N GLU A 101 13.50 4.20 0.74
CA GLU A 101 14.39 4.88 -0.21
C GLU A 101 13.99 6.34 -0.33
N GLN A 102 14.96 7.23 -0.28
CA GLN A 102 14.73 8.65 -0.53
C GLN A 102 15.11 8.94 -1.98
N VAL A 103 14.15 9.40 -2.79
CA VAL A 103 14.37 9.56 -4.23
C VAL A 103 14.39 11.01 -4.68
N GLY A 104 14.21 11.96 -3.78
CA GLY A 104 14.20 13.38 -4.12
C GLY A 104 14.35 14.21 -2.87
N ALA A 105 13.37 15.10 -2.62
CA ALA A 105 13.38 15.91 -1.40
C ALA A 105 13.28 15.00 -0.17
N ALA A 106 13.44 15.61 1.00
CA ALA A 106 13.47 14.84 2.25
C ALA A 106 12.22 13.99 2.45
N HIS A 107 11.05 14.50 2.01
CA HIS A 107 9.80 13.76 2.19
C HIS A 107 9.49 12.84 1.02
N HIS A 108 10.32 12.79 -0.01
CA HIS A 108 10.11 11.88 -1.15
C HIS A 108 10.68 10.51 -0.79
N THR A 109 10.01 9.82 0.11
CA THR A 109 10.46 8.53 0.61
C THR A 109 9.43 7.45 0.29
N GLU A 110 9.93 6.28 -0.08
CA GLU A 110 9.06 5.21 -0.56
C GLU A 110 9.71 3.85 -0.32
N TRP A 111 8.91 2.80 -0.42
CA TRP A 111 9.41 1.42 -0.40
C TRP A 111 9.39 0.86 -1.82
N TRP A 112 10.36 0.03 -2.13
CA TRP A 112 10.41 -0.67 -3.41
C TRP A 112 10.10 -2.14 -3.16
N VAL A 113 8.86 -2.53 -3.45
CA VAL A 113 8.40 -3.90 -3.21
C VAL A 113 8.37 -4.63 -4.55
N PRO A 114 9.16 -5.70 -4.71
CA PRO A 114 9.14 -6.44 -5.98
C PRO A 114 7.72 -6.92 -6.29
N ALA A 115 7.37 -6.92 -7.57
CA ALA A 115 6.02 -7.31 -7.99
C ALA A 115 5.66 -8.71 -7.50
N GLU A 116 6.64 -9.60 -7.44
CA GLU A 116 6.37 -10.97 -7.00
C GLU A 116 6.03 -11.05 -5.51
N ASP A 117 6.31 -9.99 -4.73
CA ASP A 117 5.98 -9.97 -3.31
C ASP A 117 4.63 -9.29 -3.06
N LEU A 118 3.97 -8.80 -4.09
CA LEU A 118 2.74 -8.02 -3.89
C LEU A 118 1.61 -8.85 -3.32
N GLU A 119 1.51 -10.10 -3.72
CA GLU A 119 0.48 -10.98 -3.19
C GLU A 119 0.66 -11.15 -1.68
N GLU A 120 1.91 -11.30 -1.25
CA GLU A 120 2.18 -11.44 0.18
C GLU A 120 1.91 -10.12 0.90
N LEU A 121 2.25 -8.98 0.29
CA LEU A 121 1.91 -7.70 0.88
C LEU A 121 0.41 -7.59 1.09
N ASN A 122 -0.39 -7.96 0.08
CA ASN A 122 -1.84 -7.93 0.20
C ASN A 122 -2.32 -8.78 1.37
N ALA A 123 -1.71 -9.93 1.57
CA ALA A 123 -2.08 -10.82 2.67
C ALA A 123 -1.75 -10.21 4.04
N ASN A 124 -0.90 -9.20 4.06
CA ASN A 124 -0.50 -8.53 5.29
C ASN A 124 -1.17 -7.17 5.49
N ILE A 125 -2.11 -6.79 4.61
CA ILE A 125 -2.88 -5.56 4.81
C ILE A 125 -3.85 -5.80 5.97
N VAL A 126 -3.88 -4.85 6.90
CA VAL A 126 -4.77 -4.90 8.05
C VAL A 126 -5.89 -3.89 7.80
N GLY A 127 -7.14 -4.37 7.77
CA GLY A 127 -8.26 -3.51 7.44
C GLY A 127 -8.39 -3.32 5.94
N THR A 128 -8.78 -2.12 5.53
CA THR A 128 -9.04 -1.83 4.13
C THR A 128 -8.17 -0.69 3.62
N ILE A 129 -8.08 -0.61 2.31
CA ILE A 129 -7.42 0.49 1.62
C ILE A 129 -8.43 1.63 1.57
N GLU A 130 -8.05 2.82 2.05
CA GLU A 130 -8.95 3.97 2.12
C GLU A 130 -8.56 5.03 1.11
N VAL A 131 -9.54 5.61 0.42
CA VAL A 131 -9.30 6.77 -0.43
C VAL A 131 -9.45 8.00 0.46
N ILE A 132 -8.34 8.73 0.65
CA ILE A 132 -8.35 9.87 1.57
C ILE A 132 -8.32 11.21 0.86
N ARG A 133 -7.93 11.26 -0.43
CA ARG A 133 -7.93 12.49 -1.19
C ARG A 133 -8.20 12.18 -2.67
N SER A 134 -8.75 13.16 -3.39
CA SER A 134 -8.93 13.06 -4.82
C SER A 134 -8.63 14.40 -5.46
N PHE A 135 -8.14 14.35 -6.69
CA PHE A 135 -7.76 15.52 -7.45
C PHE A 135 -8.35 15.40 -8.85
N GLY A 136 -8.74 16.55 -9.41
CA GLY A 136 -9.19 16.59 -10.79
C GLY A 136 -10.58 16.03 -11.02
N VAL A 137 -11.33 15.74 -9.97
CA VAL A 137 -12.64 15.11 -10.09
C VAL A 137 -13.77 16.15 -10.08
N SER A 138 -13.54 17.29 -9.43
CA SER A 138 -14.62 18.24 -9.16
C SER A 138 -15.31 18.72 -10.42
N GLU A 139 -14.57 18.90 -11.49
CA GLU A 139 -15.16 19.40 -12.72
C GLU A 139 -16.06 18.38 -13.39
N SER A 140 -15.87 17.12 -13.11
CA SER A 140 -16.69 16.09 -13.72
C SER A 140 -18.02 15.95 -13.02
N SER A 141 -18.15 16.50 -11.84
CA SER A 141 -19.38 16.38 -11.07
C SER A 141 -20.43 17.39 -11.52
N GLU A 142 -20.05 18.33 -12.32
CA GLU A 142 -21.04 19.25 -12.89
C GLU A 142 -21.71 18.66 -14.09
#